data_bb94126fdf92d7ebbf7040e97ca0794a
#
_entry.id   bb94126fdf92d7ebbf7040e97ca0794a
#
_cell.length_a   1.000
_cell.length_b   1.000
_cell.length_c   1.000
_cell.angle_alpha   90.00
_cell.angle_beta   90.00
_cell.angle_gamma   90.00
#
_symmetry.space_group_name_H-M   'P 1'
#
loop_
_entity.id
_entity.type
_entity.pdbx_description
1 polymer ?
#
loop_
_entity_poly.entity_id
_entity_poly.type
_entity_poly.pdbx_seq_one_letter_code
_entity_poly.pdbx_strand_id
1 'polypeptide(L)'
;MSENCNYAPVEKVILIDDRRIEIYWGEQMRRADNENDYLVKYKGEVQELVHWTSDMTWDYGTVYQKESMRTTLSLVHPVDPECAGEVTVQIVGKLTDVKDRPADNEKVYQTVYQPYYVVRKKGTSGIVVKAGEKTTPAVVDKALAIIDMMLEKIPEVAEELVRRGAEVSVFGLLENAYDVPEHRMGYLL
;
A
#
# COMPACT_ATOMS: atom_id res chain seq x y z
N MET A 1 19.22 12.30 -26.52
CA MET A 1 19.82 13.27 -25.58
C MET A 1 19.24 12.98 -24.22
N SER A 2 20.06 12.49 -23.30
CA SER A 2 19.62 12.21 -21.92
C SER A 2 19.34 13.55 -21.25
N GLU A 3 18.08 13.83 -20.95
CA GLU A 3 17.75 14.87 -20.00
C GLU A 3 18.54 14.57 -18.72
N ASN A 4 19.41 15.46 -18.34
CA ASN A 4 20.12 15.43 -17.08
C ASN A 4 19.04 15.47 -15.98
N CYS A 5 18.71 14.33 -15.44
CA CYS A 5 17.79 14.25 -14.33
C CYS A 5 18.45 14.85 -13.08
N ASN A 6 18.31 16.17 -12.91
CA ASN A 6 18.66 16.84 -11.66
C ASN A 6 17.73 16.47 -10.50
N TYR A 7 16.69 15.69 -10.78
CA TYR A 7 15.68 15.29 -9.80
C TYR A 7 15.83 13.84 -9.36
N ALA A 8 15.37 13.55 -8.15
CA ALA A 8 15.22 12.19 -7.67
C ALA A 8 14.22 11.44 -8.56
N PRO A 9 14.58 10.28 -9.11
CA PRO A 9 13.73 9.59 -10.07
C PRO A 9 12.52 8.97 -9.39
N VAL A 10 11.33 9.17 -9.94
CA VAL A 10 10.10 8.44 -9.65
C VAL A 10 9.91 7.41 -10.75
N GLU A 11 9.94 6.13 -10.40
CA GLU A 11 9.77 5.05 -11.37
C GLU A 11 8.31 4.84 -11.73
N LYS A 12 7.43 4.82 -10.73
CA LYS A 12 5.99 4.67 -10.93
C LYS A 12 5.20 5.17 -9.72
N VAL A 13 3.95 5.55 -9.99
CA VAL A 13 2.94 5.86 -8.97
C VAL A 13 1.73 4.99 -9.24
N ILE A 14 1.33 4.15 -8.30
CA ILE A 14 0.26 3.17 -8.47
C ILE A 14 -0.79 3.30 -7.38
N LEU A 15 -2.04 3.02 -7.74
CA LEU A 15 -3.12 2.79 -6.80
C LEU A 15 -3.21 1.28 -6.57
N ILE A 16 -2.99 0.81 -5.33
CA ILE A 16 -2.96 -0.63 -5.02
C ILE A 16 -4.29 -1.16 -4.51
N ASP A 17 -5.15 -0.29 -4.03
CA ASP A 17 -6.55 -0.54 -3.66
C ASP A 17 -7.35 0.78 -3.70
N ASP A 18 -8.56 0.78 -3.17
CA ASP A 18 -9.43 1.97 -3.17
C ASP A 18 -8.95 3.11 -2.26
N ARG A 19 -7.92 2.90 -1.45
CA ARG A 19 -7.43 3.89 -0.47
C ARG A 19 -5.93 4.11 -0.45
N ARG A 20 -5.12 3.27 -1.09
CA ARG A 20 -3.67 3.31 -0.96
C ARG A 20 -2.97 3.56 -2.27
N ILE A 21 -2.07 4.54 -2.23
CA ILE A 21 -1.20 4.92 -3.34
C ILE A 21 0.23 4.59 -2.95
N GLU A 22 0.97 3.98 -3.84
CA GLU A 22 2.40 3.75 -3.69
C GLU A 22 3.19 4.52 -4.72
N ILE A 23 4.22 5.20 -4.23
CA ILE A 23 5.24 5.87 -5.03
C ILE A 23 6.50 5.01 -4.96
N TYR A 24 6.98 4.54 -6.10
CA TYR A 24 8.24 3.82 -6.22
C TYR A 24 9.31 4.77 -6.71
N TRP A 25 10.37 4.87 -5.92
CA TRP A 25 11.52 5.72 -6.20
C TRP A 25 12.61 4.91 -6.88
N GLY A 26 13.29 5.47 -7.86
CA GLY A 26 14.43 4.85 -8.52
C GLY A 26 15.73 4.99 -7.72
N GLU A 27 15.69 5.67 -6.59
CA GLU A 27 16.79 5.83 -5.64
C GLU A 27 16.23 5.96 -4.23
N GLN A 28 17.03 5.68 -3.23
CA GLN A 28 16.64 5.80 -1.83
C GLN A 28 16.35 7.27 -1.46
N MET A 29 15.16 7.53 -0.93
CA MET A 29 14.74 8.86 -0.48
C MET A 29 15.00 9.07 1.00
N ARG A 30 15.23 10.34 1.39
CA ARG A 30 15.31 10.75 2.80
C ARG A 30 13.96 11.28 3.23
N ARG A 31 13.37 10.69 4.30
CA ARG A 31 12.14 11.17 4.95
C ARG A 31 10.95 11.35 3.99
N ALA A 32 10.77 10.42 3.05
CA ALA A 32 9.69 10.50 2.07
C ALA A 32 8.35 9.92 2.57
N ASP A 33 8.19 9.71 3.86
CA ASP A 33 7.04 9.10 4.54
C ASP A 33 6.08 10.10 5.19
N ASN A 34 6.38 11.41 5.13
CA ASN A 34 5.51 12.44 5.68
C ASN A 34 4.40 12.78 4.66
N GLU A 35 3.14 12.51 5.03
CA GLU A 35 1.97 12.77 4.19
C GLU A 35 1.82 14.26 3.80
N ASN A 36 2.32 15.19 4.61
CA ASN A 36 2.28 16.62 4.32
C ASN A 36 3.17 17.04 3.16
N ASP A 37 4.08 16.16 2.72
CA ASP A 37 4.93 16.41 1.56
C ASP A 37 4.25 16.07 0.22
N TYR A 38 2.98 15.66 0.26
CA TYR A 38 2.24 15.22 -0.92
C TYR A 38 0.88 15.91 -1.04
N LEU A 39 0.51 16.24 -2.27
CA LEU A 39 -0.82 16.69 -2.64
C LEU A 39 -1.46 15.63 -3.52
N VAL A 40 -2.53 15.03 -3.05
CA VAL A 40 -3.30 14.05 -3.82
C VAL A 40 -4.61 14.68 -4.25
N LYS A 41 -4.98 14.49 -5.51
CA LYS A 41 -6.29 14.89 -6.04
C LYS A 41 -6.97 13.70 -6.70
N TYR A 42 -8.29 13.64 -6.57
CA TYR A 42 -9.16 12.72 -7.28
C TYR A 42 -10.25 13.51 -7.98
N LYS A 43 -10.36 13.35 -9.32
CA LYS A 43 -11.28 14.14 -10.14
C LYS A 43 -11.13 15.65 -9.94
N GLY A 44 -9.87 16.10 -9.73
CA GLY A 44 -9.52 17.49 -9.51
C GLY A 44 -9.69 18.00 -8.07
N GLU A 45 -10.34 17.26 -7.19
CA GLU A 45 -10.56 17.62 -5.78
C GLU A 45 -9.45 17.08 -4.89
N VAL A 46 -8.97 17.93 -3.97
CA VAL A 46 -7.94 17.56 -2.99
C VAL A 46 -8.47 16.46 -2.06
N GLN A 47 -7.70 15.41 -1.90
CA GLN A 47 -7.99 14.30 -1.01
C GLN A 47 -7.26 14.45 0.31
N GLU A 48 -7.93 14.15 1.40
CA GLU A 48 -7.33 14.07 2.71
C GLU A 48 -6.54 12.77 2.86
N LEU A 49 -5.29 12.90 3.32
CA LEU A 49 -4.43 11.78 3.64
C LEU A 49 -4.50 11.45 5.12
N VAL A 50 -4.35 10.18 5.45
CA VAL A 50 -4.27 9.73 6.83
C VAL A 50 -2.99 10.27 7.45
N HIS A 51 -3.14 11.05 8.53
CA HIS A 51 -2.00 11.57 9.28
C HIS A 51 -1.36 10.47 10.13
N TRP A 52 -0.07 10.35 9.99
CA TRP A 52 0.75 9.60 10.93
C TRP A 52 1.03 10.48 12.14
N THR A 53 0.58 10.07 13.32
CA THR A 53 1.02 10.75 14.53
C THR A 53 2.48 10.40 14.76
N SER A 54 3.34 11.41 14.69
CA SER A 54 4.79 11.32 14.86
C SER A 54 5.26 10.85 16.26
N ASP A 55 4.33 10.53 17.14
CA ASP A 55 4.62 10.01 18.49
C ASP A 55 5.15 8.58 18.48
N MET A 56 5.14 7.92 17.33
CA MET A 56 5.88 6.68 17.12
C MET A 56 7.23 6.95 16.44
N THR A 57 8.07 7.72 17.06
CA THR A 57 9.51 7.68 16.80
C THR A 57 10.06 6.37 17.34
N TRP A 58 9.68 5.29 16.72
CA TRP A 58 10.38 4.04 16.89
C TRP A 58 11.71 4.21 16.18
N ASP A 59 12.75 4.03 16.94
CA ASP A 59 14.14 4.03 16.48
C ASP A 59 14.42 2.80 15.58
N TYR A 60 13.61 2.64 14.52
CA TYR A 60 13.76 1.63 13.49
C TYR A 60 14.65 2.14 12.35
N GLY A 61 15.76 2.78 12.69
CA GLY A 61 16.69 3.34 11.72
C GLY A 61 17.20 2.37 10.65
N THR A 62 16.95 1.07 10.80
CA THR A 62 17.31 0.06 9.81
C THR A 62 16.16 -0.42 8.92
N VAL A 63 14.92 -0.38 9.41
CA VAL A 63 13.73 -0.81 8.65
C VAL A 63 13.27 0.30 7.71
N TYR A 64 13.28 1.54 8.15
CA TYR A 64 12.96 2.71 7.33
C TYR A 64 13.93 2.91 6.15
N GLN A 65 15.18 2.52 6.27
CA GLN A 65 16.14 2.64 5.17
C GLN A 65 15.82 1.75 3.97
N LYS A 66 15.23 0.59 4.18
CA LYS A 66 14.78 -0.28 3.07
C LYS A 66 13.48 0.20 2.41
N GLU A 67 12.63 0.88 3.16
CA GLU A 67 11.35 1.38 2.68
C GLU A 67 11.44 2.75 2.00
N SER A 68 12.59 3.42 2.12
CA SER A 68 12.82 4.71 1.48
C SER A 68 12.84 4.68 -0.06
N MET A 69 12.79 3.50 -0.67
CA MET A 69 12.56 3.34 -2.12
C MET A 69 11.07 3.25 -2.47
N ARG A 70 10.20 3.26 -1.49
CA ARG A 70 8.75 3.23 -1.67
C ARG A 70 8.08 4.07 -0.59
N THR A 71 7.16 4.93 -1.01
CA THR A 71 6.27 5.69 -0.11
C THR A 71 4.84 5.17 -0.29
N THR A 72 4.15 4.92 0.82
CA THR A 72 2.72 4.56 0.81
C THR A 72 1.92 5.72 1.38
N LEU A 73 0.96 6.23 0.61
CA LEU A 73 -0.01 7.24 1.02
C LEU A 73 -1.37 6.59 1.19
N SER A 74 -2.08 6.93 2.24
CA SER A 74 -3.43 6.43 2.50
C SER A 74 -4.44 7.55 2.48
N LEU A 75 -5.51 7.32 1.73
CA LEU A 75 -6.64 8.22 1.62
C LEU A 75 -7.61 7.99 2.78
N VAL A 76 -8.14 9.06 3.35
CA VAL A 76 -9.23 8.99 4.35
C VAL A 76 -10.50 8.45 3.70
N HIS A 77 -10.78 8.86 2.47
CA HIS A 77 -11.95 8.41 1.70
C HIS A 77 -11.54 7.52 0.53
N PRO A 78 -12.32 6.46 0.23
CA PRO A 78 -12.02 5.58 -0.89
C PRO A 78 -12.23 6.29 -2.22
N VAL A 79 -11.46 5.89 -3.21
CA VAL A 79 -11.61 6.27 -4.61
C VAL A 79 -11.99 5.05 -5.43
N ASP A 80 -12.57 5.27 -6.61
CA ASP A 80 -12.86 4.18 -7.52
C ASP A 80 -11.58 3.72 -8.24
N PRO A 81 -11.11 2.47 -8.04
CA PRO A 81 -9.91 1.98 -8.71
C PRO A 81 -10.00 1.97 -10.23
N GLU A 82 -11.21 1.87 -10.80
CA GLU A 82 -11.42 1.94 -12.25
C GLU A 82 -11.11 3.35 -12.79
N CYS A 83 -11.17 4.36 -11.92
CA CYS A 83 -10.84 5.75 -12.23
C CYS A 83 -9.43 6.13 -11.73
N ALA A 84 -8.50 5.19 -11.61
CA ALA A 84 -7.16 5.46 -11.11
C ALA A 84 -6.43 6.57 -11.87
N GLY A 85 -6.62 6.66 -13.19
CA GLY A 85 -6.05 7.74 -14.01
C GLY A 85 -6.51 9.17 -13.63
N GLU A 86 -7.59 9.29 -12.87
CA GLU A 86 -8.08 10.55 -12.32
C GLU A 86 -7.54 10.85 -10.90
N VAL A 87 -6.76 9.92 -10.35
CA VAL A 87 -6.01 10.11 -9.10
C VAL A 87 -4.61 10.62 -9.46
N THR A 88 -4.28 11.78 -8.97
CA THR A 88 -2.99 12.42 -9.23
C THR A 88 -2.25 12.69 -7.93
N VAL A 89 -0.92 12.59 -8.00
CA VAL A 89 -0.02 12.88 -6.89
C VAL A 89 0.99 13.93 -7.33
N GLN A 90 1.17 14.95 -6.52
CA GLN A 90 2.23 15.94 -6.66
C GLN A 90 3.05 15.96 -5.37
N ILE A 91 4.35 16.01 -5.49
CA ILE A 91 5.26 16.21 -4.37
C ILE A 91 5.33 17.71 -4.11
N VAL A 92 4.99 18.13 -2.88
CA VAL A 92 4.99 19.54 -2.48
C VAL A 92 6.04 19.83 -1.42
N GLY A 93 6.55 18.79 -0.77
CA GLY A 93 7.59 18.86 0.24
C GLY A 93 9.00 18.97 -0.36
N LYS A 94 9.97 19.35 0.48
CA LYS A 94 11.38 19.43 0.11
C LYS A 94 12.07 18.10 0.34
N LEU A 95 11.74 17.11 -0.47
CA LEU A 95 12.32 15.77 -0.41
C LEU A 95 13.62 15.70 -1.22
N THR A 96 14.59 14.96 -0.72
CA THR A 96 15.84 14.66 -1.43
C THR A 96 16.15 13.18 -1.36
N ASP A 97 16.85 12.68 -2.37
CA ASP A 97 17.42 11.33 -2.33
C ASP A 97 18.78 11.30 -1.60
N VAL A 98 19.34 10.10 -1.49
CA VAL A 98 20.66 9.90 -0.83
C VAL A 98 21.82 10.54 -1.63
N LYS A 99 21.58 10.94 -2.86
CA LYS A 99 22.53 11.67 -3.72
C LYS A 99 22.29 13.17 -3.73
N ASP A 100 21.48 13.68 -2.78
CA ASP A 100 21.11 15.08 -2.63
C ASP A 100 20.33 15.68 -3.81
N ARG A 101 19.72 14.84 -4.67
CA ARG A 101 18.84 15.32 -5.73
C ARG A 101 17.45 15.62 -5.16
N PRO A 102 16.87 16.78 -5.45
CA PRO A 102 15.53 17.12 -4.98
C PRO A 102 14.47 16.30 -5.73
N ALA A 103 13.32 16.08 -5.10
CA ALA A 103 12.14 15.63 -5.81
C ALA A 103 11.61 16.73 -6.76
N ASP A 104 10.97 16.32 -7.87
CA ASP A 104 10.36 17.26 -8.81
C ASP A 104 9.00 17.72 -8.25
N ASN A 105 8.96 18.93 -7.70
CA ASN A 105 7.77 19.52 -7.08
C ASN A 105 6.78 20.11 -8.10
N GLU A 106 7.17 20.23 -9.36
CA GLU A 106 6.29 20.77 -10.41
C GLU A 106 5.53 19.68 -11.13
N LYS A 107 6.06 18.46 -11.11
CA LYS A 107 5.48 17.33 -11.83
C LYS A 107 4.26 16.77 -11.11
N VAL A 108 3.19 16.56 -11.90
CA VAL A 108 1.99 15.83 -11.45
C VAL A 108 2.02 14.42 -12.02
N TYR A 109 1.93 13.43 -11.16
CA TYR A 109 1.93 12.03 -11.52
C TYR A 109 0.51 11.49 -11.53
N GLN A 110 0.09 10.84 -12.61
CA GLN A 110 -1.14 10.08 -12.64
C GLN A 110 -0.89 8.68 -12.09
N THR A 111 -1.86 8.14 -11.35
CA THR A 111 -1.77 6.77 -10.88
C THR A 111 -2.28 5.78 -11.93
N VAL A 112 -1.79 4.55 -11.82
CA VAL A 112 -2.30 3.39 -12.54
C VAL A 112 -2.76 2.37 -11.51
N TYR A 113 -3.92 1.75 -11.72
CA TYR A 113 -4.40 0.70 -10.84
C TYR A 113 -3.58 -0.57 -11.02
N GLN A 114 -2.88 -0.96 -9.97
CA GLN A 114 -2.13 -2.21 -9.90
C GLN A 114 -2.39 -2.84 -8.54
N PRO A 115 -3.40 -3.72 -8.41
CA PRO A 115 -3.74 -4.33 -7.14
C PRO A 115 -2.61 -5.20 -6.62
N TYR A 116 -2.35 -5.09 -5.32
CA TYR A 116 -1.43 -6.01 -4.66
C TYR A 116 -2.03 -7.42 -4.60
N TYR A 117 -3.31 -7.52 -4.21
CA TYR A 117 -4.00 -8.80 -4.14
C TYR A 117 -4.57 -9.20 -5.50
N VAL A 118 -3.95 -10.18 -6.11
CA VAL A 118 -4.36 -10.75 -7.41
C VAL A 118 -5.19 -12.02 -7.26
N VAL A 119 -5.15 -12.64 -6.08
CA VAL A 119 -5.96 -13.82 -5.74
C VAL A 119 -6.84 -13.47 -4.55
N ARG A 120 -8.14 -13.68 -4.68
CA ARG A 120 -9.14 -13.57 -3.61
C ARG A 120 -10.10 -14.74 -3.74
N LYS A 121 -10.22 -15.54 -2.69
CA LYS A 121 -11.15 -16.67 -2.65
C LYS A 121 -11.93 -16.65 -1.36
N LYS A 122 -13.23 -16.92 -1.45
CA LYS A 122 -14.13 -17.00 -0.30
C LYS A 122 -14.34 -18.47 0.06
N GLY A 123 -14.13 -18.81 1.32
CA GLY A 123 -14.37 -20.13 1.87
C GLY A 123 -15.85 -20.39 2.21
N THR A 124 -16.15 -21.62 2.61
CA THR A 124 -17.48 -22.02 3.06
C THR A 124 -17.87 -21.34 4.38
N SER A 125 -16.89 -21.01 5.21
CA SER A 125 -17.05 -20.16 6.40
C SER A 125 -17.46 -18.72 6.10
N GLY A 126 -17.35 -18.30 4.84
CA GLY A 126 -17.57 -16.92 4.42
C GLY A 126 -16.32 -16.04 4.51
N ILE A 127 -15.25 -16.50 5.15
CA ILE A 127 -13.98 -15.77 5.23
C ILE A 127 -13.31 -15.69 3.86
N VAL A 128 -12.77 -14.52 3.54
CA VAL A 128 -11.99 -14.29 2.31
C VAL A 128 -10.52 -14.49 2.62
N VAL A 129 -9.85 -15.30 1.81
CA VAL A 129 -8.39 -15.41 1.79
C VAL A 129 -7.87 -14.74 0.53
N LYS A 130 -6.88 -13.90 0.70
CA LYS A 130 -6.29 -13.08 -0.37
C LYS A 130 -4.77 -13.18 -0.38
N ALA A 131 -4.18 -13.02 -1.56
CA ALA A 131 -2.74 -13.11 -1.75
C ALA A 131 -2.25 -12.25 -2.91
N GLY A 132 -1.00 -11.81 -2.84
CA GLY A 132 -0.27 -11.17 -3.92
C GLY A 132 0.22 -12.17 -4.97
N GLU A 133 0.79 -11.64 -6.04
CA GLU A 133 1.24 -12.44 -7.20
C GLU A 133 2.35 -13.45 -6.87
N LYS A 134 3.13 -13.22 -5.80
CA LYS A 134 4.22 -14.11 -5.37
C LYS A 134 3.74 -15.35 -4.62
N THR A 135 2.45 -15.44 -4.33
CA THR A 135 1.83 -16.57 -3.64
C THR A 135 1.06 -17.44 -4.63
N THR A 136 1.35 -18.73 -4.64
CA THR A 136 0.66 -19.65 -5.55
C THR A 136 -0.80 -19.87 -5.14
N PRO A 137 -1.75 -20.03 -6.09
CA PRO A 137 -3.16 -20.30 -5.77
C PRO A 137 -3.38 -21.52 -4.88
N ALA A 138 -2.56 -22.56 -5.01
CA ALA A 138 -2.64 -23.76 -4.18
C ALA A 138 -2.41 -23.47 -2.67
N VAL A 139 -1.58 -22.50 -2.33
CA VAL A 139 -1.38 -22.05 -0.94
C VAL A 139 -2.63 -21.37 -0.41
N VAL A 140 -3.29 -20.55 -1.23
CA VAL A 140 -4.57 -19.92 -0.87
C VAL A 140 -5.66 -20.97 -0.64
N ASP A 141 -5.75 -21.98 -1.50
CA ASP A 141 -6.72 -23.09 -1.35
C ASP A 141 -6.48 -23.87 -0.05
N LYS A 142 -5.21 -24.12 0.27
CA LYS A 142 -4.86 -24.80 1.53
C LYS A 142 -5.20 -23.95 2.76
N ALA A 143 -4.95 -22.66 2.71
CA ALA A 143 -5.30 -21.74 3.79
C ALA A 143 -6.82 -21.69 4.00
N LEU A 144 -7.61 -21.62 2.92
CA LEU A 144 -9.07 -21.70 2.97
C LEU A 144 -9.55 -22.98 3.65
N ALA A 145 -9.03 -24.15 3.22
CA ALA A 145 -9.42 -25.44 3.77
C ALA A 145 -9.15 -25.51 5.28
N ILE A 146 -8.03 -24.95 5.75
CA ILE A 146 -7.69 -24.90 7.18
C ILE A 146 -8.67 -23.99 7.92
N ILE A 147 -8.97 -22.80 7.42
CA ILE A 147 -9.86 -21.84 8.04
C ILE A 147 -11.29 -22.42 8.13
N ASP A 148 -11.79 -22.99 7.03
CA ASP A 148 -13.10 -23.60 6.96
C ASP A 148 -13.22 -24.75 7.97
N MET A 149 -12.21 -25.60 8.06
CA MET A 149 -12.16 -26.68 9.05
C MET A 149 -12.15 -26.17 10.49
N MET A 150 -11.41 -25.08 10.77
CA MET A 150 -11.37 -24.47 12.12
C MET A 150 -12.72 -23.88 12.53
N LEU A 151 -13.47 -23.31 11.59
CA LEU A 151 -14.71 -22.59 11.83
C LEU A 151 -15.96 -23.47 11.68
N GLU A 152 -15.84 -24.69 11.14
CA GLU A 152 -16.95 -25.60 10.87
C GLU A 152 -17.84 -25.86 12.09
N LYS A 153 -17.24 -25.96 13.27
CA LYS A 153 -17.94 -26.28 14.53
C LYS A 153 -18.38 -25.07 15.33
N ILE A 154 -18.07 -23.87 14.87
CA ILE A 154 -18.36 -22.60 15.55
C ILE A 154 -18.91 -21.58 14.54
N PRO A 155 -20.03 -21.87 13.86
CA PRO A 155 -20.56 -21.04 12.78
C PRO A 155 -20.89 -19.61 13.25
N GLU A 156 -21.31 -19.42 14.49
CA GLU A 156 -21.58 -18.12 15.08
C GLU A 156 -20.33 -17.21 15.13
N VAL A 157 -19.16 -17.82 15.34
CA VAL A 157 -17.88 -17.09 15.29
C VAL A 157 -17.54 -16.72 13.86
N ALA A 158 -17.76 -17.64 12.92
CA ALA A 158 -17.54 -17.38 11.49
C ALA A 158 -18.40 -16.21 11.01
N GLU A 159 -19.69 -16.21 11.34
CA GLU A 159 -20.63 -15.13 11.00
C GLU A 159 -20.20 -13.79 11.57
N GLU A 160 -19.76 -13.76 12.82
CA GLU A 160 -19.30 -12.53 13.46
C GLU A 160 -18.00 -12.01 12.83
N LEU A 161 -17.06 -12.88 12.50
CA LEU A 161 -15.84 -12.50 11.78
C LEU A 161 -16.16 -11.90 10.41
N VAL A 162 -17.06 -12.53 9.66
CA VAL A 162 -17.51 -12.02 8.35
C VAL A 162 -18.21 -10.68 8.51
N ARG A 163 -19.08 -10.53 9.51
CA ARG A 163 -19.78 -9.28 9.81
C ARG A 163 -18.81 -8.14 10.12
N ARG A 164 -17.67 -8.43 10.76
CA ARG A 164 -16.60 -7.47 11.04
C ARG A 164 -15.66 -7.24 9.86
N GLY A 165 -15.88 -7.89 8.74
CA GLY A 165 -15.03 -7.75 7.57
C GLY A 165 -13.65 -8.42 7.71
N ALA A 166 -13.55 -9.47 8.54
CA ALA A 166 -12.30 -10.20 8.71
C ALA A 166 -11.90 -10.90 7.41
N GLU A 167 -10.65 -10.69 7.02
CA GLU A 167 -10.01 -11.32 5.87
C GLU A 167 -8.65 -11.91 6.30
N VAL A 168 -8.16 -12.88 5.59
CA VAL A 168 -6.84 -13.48 5.82
C VAL A 168 -5.94 -13.20 4.63
N SER A 169 -4.81 -12.57 4.89
CA SER A 169 -3.78 -12.35 3.88
C SER A 169 -2.71 -13.44 3.98
N VAL A 170 -2.40 -14.06 2.86
CA VAL A 170 -1.33 -15.05 2.74
C VAL A 170 -0.21 -14.43 1.91
N PHE A 171 1.00 -14.51 2.39
CA PHE A 171 2.18 -14.04 1.69
C PHE A 171 3.16 -15.18 1.41
N GLY A 172 3.88 -15.08 0.31
CA GLY A 172 4.80 -16.09 -0.17
C GLY A 172 6.11 -16.11 0.63
N LEU A 173 6.92 -17.14 0.37
CA LEU A 173 8.21 -17.33 1.05
C LEU A 173 9.20 -16.15 0.85
N LEU A 174 9.07 -15.43 -0.26
CA LEU A 174 9.91 -14.28 -0.60
C LEU A 174 9.28 -12.93 -0.20
N GLU A 175 8.17 -12.97 0.50
CA GLU A 175 7.48 -11.81 1.05
C GLU A 175 7.58 -11.81 2.57
N ASN A 176 7.48 -10.65 3.16
CA ASN A 176 7.38 -10.47 4.60
C ASN A 176 6.08 -9.72 4.96
N ALA A 177 5.78 -9.61 6.25
CA ALA A 177 4.56 -8.95 6.70
C ALA A 177 4.43 -7.50 6.20
N TYR A 178 5.55 -6.79 6.01
CA TYR A 178 5.55 -5.41 5.52
C TYR A 178 5.31 -5.30 4.00
N ASP A 179 5.38 -6.39 3.26
CA ASP A 179 4.98 -6.40 1.85
C ASP A 179 3.45 -6.37 1.70
N VAL A 180 2.74 -6.80 2.75
CA VAL A 180 1.27 -6.78 2.81
C VAL A 180 0.78 -5.35 3.02
N PRO A 181 -0.14 -4.83 2.16
CA PRO A 181 -0.58 -3.43 2.20
C PRO A 181 -1.07 -2.95 3.57
N GLU A 182 -1.82 -3.77 4.29
CA GLU A 182 -2.36 -3.45 5.60
C GLU A 182 -1.27 -3.26 6.67
N HIS A 183 -0.11 -3.88 6.49
CA HIS A 183 0.99 -3.79 7.44
C HIS A 183 2.02 -2.72 7.08
N ARG A 184 1.96 -2.16 5.85
CA ARG A 184 2.87 -1.09 5.42
C ARG A 184 2.63 0.22 6.14
N MET A 185 1.45 0.36 6.70
CA MET A 185 0.98 1.54 7.39
C MET A 185 1.17 1.42 8.91
N GLY A 186 2.21 0.74 9.38
CA GLY A 186 2.56 0.63 10.78
C GLY A 186 1.37 0.84 11.72
N TYR A 187 0.78 -0.25 12.23
CA TYR A 187 -0.07 -0.24 13.44
C TYR A 187 -1.22 0.77 13.52
N LEU A 188 -2.16 0.71 12.61
CA LEU A 188 -3.51 1.14 12.90
C LEU A 188 -4.33 -0.10 13.29
N LEU A 189 -4.26 -0.46 14.56
CA LEU A 189 -5.27 -1.23 15.27
C LEU A 189 -5.86 -0.35 16.35
#